data_0ab27eb49c49421530e5f37d9cf2dad8
#
_entry.id   0ab27eb49c49421530e5f37d9cf2dad8
#
_cell.length_a   1.000
_cell.length_b   1.000
_cell.length_c   1.000
_cell.angle_alpha   90.00
_cell.angle_beta   90.00
_cell.angle_gamma   90.00
#
_symmetry.space_group_name_H-M   'P 1'
#
loop_
_entity.id
_entity.type
_entity.pdbx_description
1 polymer ?
#
loop_
_entity_poly.entity_id
_entity_poly.type
_entity_poly.pdbx_seq_one_letter_code
_entity_poly.pdbx_strand_id
1 'polypeptide(L)'
;MRGNRERKIQLIALVLLLTIFLLFADLLIFGIFVSRNGMPYYPDSQEIMEHLHKEKGEYRLAEEESKKLSGAQQFAMLLDNGGNILWSEFLPKELQKNYTLQDVAKFTRYYLEDYPVRTYVVPEGLLIIGQKKEQIWKYTLEYKEGVIRNLIEFLPLFLLFNTLILVSVPIWIQKKRAKQKEEERTEWIAGVSHDIRTPLAIVLGNAEMIAATTESEEIKDCALRIEKQGLRLRRLVENLNLFSKLSFGYGNLEKEKIQVSRFLRKTITEMRNQIEDERVQFNLDIEEDLQGLELYFNENLMERALMNLLYNAVQHNPEGCEITVKLYQDEKAHVFLHVEDNGCGLEKAALERLNWKNYEWEPSTGQHGLGLKIVKQVISRHRWKVHFGEGSQGGFLCRIQMG
;
A
#
# COMPACT_ATOMS: atom_id res chain seq x y z
N MET A 1 11.15 -9.06 -21.59
CA MET A 1 9.81 -8.60 -22.00
C MET A 1 8.67 -9.62 -21.81
N ARG A 2 8.85 -10.92 -22.08
CA ARG A 2 7.82 -11.98 -21.86
C ARG A 2 7.29 -12.04 -20.41
N GLY A 3 8.13 -12.06 -19.41
CA GLY A 3 7.70 -12.20 -17.99
C GLY A 3 6.84 -11.05 -17.45
N ASN A 4 6.91 -9.85 -18.02
CA ASN A 4 6.08 -8.71 -17.58
C ASN A 4 4.66 -8.79 -18.16
N ARG A 5 4.51 -9.42 -19.35
CA ARG A 5 3.21 -9.66 -20.00
C ARG A 5 2.45 -10.79 -19.28
N GLU A 6 3.12 -11.87 -18.93
CA GLU A 6 2.53 -12.99 -18.19
C GLU A 6 2.04 -12.56 -16.80
N ARG A 7 2.82 -11.72 -16.11
CA ARG A 7 2.44 -11.16 -14.80
C ARG A 7 1.24 -10.22 -14.87
N LYS A 8 1.13 -9.40 -15.92
CA LYS A 8 -0.06 -8.56 -16.13
C LYS A 8 -1.30 -9.42 -16.36
N ILE A 9 -1.18 -10.49 -17.16
CA ILE A 9 -2.27 -11.44 -17.41
C ILE A 9 -2.71 -12.11 -16.10
N GLN A 10 -1.78 -12.59 -15.27
CA GLN A 10 -2.08 -13.19 -13.97
C GLN A 10 -2.78 -12.21 -13.02
N LEU A 11 -2.37 -10.95 -13.00
CA LEU A 11 -3.02 -9.93 -12.18
C LEU A 11 -4.45 -9.65 -12.65
N ILE A 12 -4.66 -9.52 -13.96
CA ILE A 12 -5.99 -9.33 -14.56
C ILE A 12 -6.88 -10.54 -14.25
N ALA A 13 -6.37 -11.76 -14.42
CA ALA A 13 -7.11 -12.99 -14.10
C ALA A 13 -7.49 -13.06 -12.61
N LEU A 14 -6.59 -12.66 -11.71
CA LEU A 14 -6.87 -12.59 -10.26
C LEU A 14 -7.97 -11.58 -9.95
N VAL A 15 -7.92 -10.39 -10.56
CA VAL A 15 -8.94 -9.34 -10.38
C VAL A 15 -10.29 -9.83 -10.88
N LEU A 16 -10.33 -10.46 -12.07
CA LEU A 16 -11.57 -11.03 -12.62
C LEU A 16 -12.15 -12.12 -11.73
N LEU A 17 -11.32 -13.06 -11.24
CA LEU A 17 -11.75 -14.10 -10.30
C LEU A 17 -12.32 -13.51 -9.00
N LEU A 18 -11.65 -12.50 -8.46
CA LEU A 18 -12.11 -11.82 -7.24
C LEU A 18 -13.43 -11.10 -7.49
N THR A 19 -13.61 -10.45 -8.65
CA THR A 19 -14.86 -9.79 -9.03
C THR A 19 -16.01 -10.79 -9.12
N ILE A 20 -15.79 -11.93 -9.79
CA ILE A 20 -16.80 -13.00 -9.93
C ILE A 20 -17.15 -13.56 -8.55
N PHE A 21 -16.15 -13.80 -7.69
CA PHE A 21 -16.39 -14.29 -6.33
C PHE A 21 -17.23 -13.31 -5.49
N LEU A 22 -16.91 -12.01 -5.54
CA LEU A 22 -17.64 -10.98 -4.80
C LEU A 22 -19.08 -10.86 -5.28
N LEU A 23 -19.32 -10.86 -6.62
CA LEU A 23 -20.66 -10.86 -7.18
C LEU A 23 -21.48 -12.08 -6.76
N PHE A 24 -20.84 -13.26 -6.74
CA PHE A 24 -21.49 -14.49 -6.27
C PHE A 24 -21.83 -14.42 -4.78
N ALA A 25 -20.92 -13.91 -3.95
CA ALA A 25 -21.12 -13.72 -2.51
C ALA A 25 -22.26 -12.74 -2.23
N ASP A 26 -22.31 -11.61 -2.94
CA ASP A 26 -23.38 -10.62 -2.83
C ASP A 26 -24.74 -11.21 -3.20
N LEU A 27 -24.79 -11.99 -4.28
CA LEU A 27 -26.00 -12.67 -4.74
C LEU A 27 -26.50 -13.71 -3.75
N LEU A 28 -25.56 -14.43 -3.11
CA LEU A 28 -25.87 -15.41 -2.07
C LEU A 28 -26.39 -14.73 -0.79
N ILE A 29 -25.73 -13.68 -0.34
CA ILE A 29 -26.16 -12.87 0.82
C ILE A 29 -27.56 -12.28 0.55
N PHE A 30 -27.78 -11.73 -0.64
CA PHE A 30 -29.07 -11.22 -1.04
C PHE A 30 -30.13 -12.31 -1.05
N GLY A 31 -29.83 -13.48 -1.61
CA GLY A 31 -30.74 -14.63 -1.63
C GLY A 31 -31.16 -15.07 -0.23
N ILE A 32 -30.20 -15.16 0.71
CA ILE A 32 -30.46 -15.49 2.11
C ILE A 32 -31.34 -14.42 2.78
N PHE A 33 -31.02 -13.14 2.54
CA PHE A 33 -31.77 -12.02 3.09
C PHE A 33 -33.23 -12.01 2.59
N VAL A 34 -33.46 -12.21 1.30
CA VAL A 34 -34.79 -12.31 0.69
C VAL A 34 -35.56 -13.52 1.22
N SER A 35 -34.89 -14.67 1.33
CA SER A 35 -35.51 -15.90 1.86
C SER A 35 -36.01 -15.74 3.30
N ARG A 36 -35.22 -15.05 4.15
CA ARG A 36 -35.59 -14.87 5.58
C ARG A 36 -36.63 -13.77 5.81
N ASN A 37 -36.65 -12.71 4.99
CA ASN A 37 -37.43 -11.51 5.26
C ASN A 37 -38.38 -11.13 4.15
N GLY A 38 -38.27 -11.75 2.97
CA GLY A 38 -38.92 -11.26 1.75
C GLY A 38 -40.27 -11.89 1.40
N MET A 39 -40.57 -13.10 1.90
CA MET A 39 -41.82 -13.77 1.56
C MET A 39 -42.92 -13.38 2.53
N PRO A 40 -44.03 -12.86 2.04
CA PRO A 40 -45.19 -12.57 2.88
C PRO A 40 -45.80 -13.89 3.39
N TYR A 41 -46.11 -13.92 4.66
CA TYR A 41 -46.87 -15.03 5.23
C TYR A 41 -48.35 -14.94 4.82
N TYR A 42 -48.86 -16.03 4.30
CA TYR A 42 -50.31 -16.25 4.10
C TYR A 42 -50.66 -17.53 4.82
N PRO A 43 -51.73 -17.54 5.61
CA PRO A 43 -52.22 -18.77 6.23
C PRO A 43 -52.65 -19.78 5.18
N ASP A 44 -52.61 -21.06 5.52
CA ASP A 44 -53.10 -22.12 4.65
C ASP A 44 -54.61 -21.95 4.45
N SER A 45 -55.05 -21.99 3.19
CA SER A 45 -56.48 -21.92 2.84
C SER A 45 -57.28 -23.09 3.43
N GLN A 46 -56.68 -24.27 3.53
CA GLN A 46 -57.32 -25.44 4.14
C GLN A 46 -57.51 -25.25 5.65
N GLU A 47 -56.51 -24.72 6.33
CA GLU A 47 -56.57 -24.42 7.77
C GLU A 47 -57.71 -23.43 8.07
N ILE A 48 -57.89 -22.38 7.26
CA ILE A 48 -58.98 -21.42 7.41
C ILE A 48 -60.32 -22.10 7.16
N MET A 49 -60.45 -22.91 6.11
CA MET A 49 -61.69 -23.56 5.77
C MET A 49 -62.11 -24.64 6.78
N GLU A 50 -61.18 -25.39 7.35
CA GLU A 50 -61.42 -26.39 8.42
C GLU A 50 -61.95 -25.75 9.71
N HIS A 51 -61.53 -24.54 10.00
CA HIS A 51 -61.91 -23.79 11.21
C HIS A 51 -63.06 -22.75 10.92
N LEU A 52 -63.58 -22.69 9.69
CA LEU A 52 -64.73 -21.86 9.32
C LEU A 52 -65.99 -22.68 9.43
N HIS A 53 -66.76 -22.50 10.49
CA HIS A 53 -67.97 -23.25 10.76
C HIS A 53 -69.27 -22.45 10.43
N LYS A 54 -70.30 -23.12 9.92
CA LYS A 54 -71.58 -22.52 9.67
C LYS A 54 -72.50 -22.74 10.87
N GLU A 55 -72.74 -21.71 11.67
CA GLU A 55 -73.64 -21.72 12.81
C GLU A 55 -74.86 -20.87 12.55
N LYS A 56 -76.10 -21.44 12.70
CA LYS A 56 -77.40 -20.76 12.49
C LYS A 56 -77.54 -20.02 11.13
N GLY A 57 -76.83 -20.48 10.12
CA GLY A 57 -76.84 -19.88 8.78
C GLY A 57 -75.75 -18.88 8.47
N GLU A 58 -74.93 -18.46 9.44
CA GLU A 58 -73.82 -17.54 9.30
C GLU A 58 -72.50 -18.30 9.45
N TYR A 59 -71.46 -17.89 8.70
CA TYR A 59 -70.11 -18.42 8.84
C TYR A 59 -69.38 -17.72 9.97
N ARG A 60 -68.64 -18.47 10.80
CA ARG A 60 -67.80 -17.96 11.88
C ARG A 60 -66.46 -18.66 11.87
N LEU A 61 -65.39 -17.89 11.95
CA LEU A 61 -64.03 -18.39 12.07
C LEU A 61 -63.72 -18.66 13.54
N ALA A 62 -62.98 -19.72 13.85
CA ALA A 62 -62.49 -20.00 15.18
C ALA A 62 -61.63 -18.86 15.71
N GLU A 63 -61.72 -18.56 17.03
CA GLU A 63 -61.06 -17.41 17.65
C GLU A 63 -59.53 -17.44 17.51
N GLU A 64 -58.92 -18.62 17.48
CA GLU A 64 -57.47 -18.80 17.30
C GLU A 64 -57.02 -18.33 15.91
N GLU A 65 -57.73 -18.72 14.85
CA GLU A 65 -57.45 -18.32 13.47
C GLU A 65 -57.74 -16.83 13.24
N SER A 66 -58.81 -16.31 13.82
CA SER A 66 -59.11 -14.87 13.79
C SER A 66 -57.96 -14.05 14.44
N LYS A 67 -57.38 -14.51 15.57
CA LYS A 67 -56.19 -13.89 16.20
C LYS A 67 -54.96 -13.95 15.31
N LYS A 68 -54.74 -15.04 14.58
CA LYS A 68 -53.60 -15.17 13.63
C LYS A 68 -53.72 -14.13 12.50
N LEU A 69 -54.93 -14.00 11.89
CA LEU A 69 -55.21 -13.00 10.86
C LEU A 69 -55.00 -11.58 11.37
N SER A 70 -55.53 -11.26 12.55
CA SER A 70 -55.33 -9.94 13.19
C SER A 70 -53.87 -9.64 13.48
N GLY A 71 -53.12 -10.59 14.06
CA GLY A 71 -51.69 -10.46 14.34
C GLY A 71 -50.84 -10.24 13.11
N ALA A 72 -51.24 -10.83 11.98
CA ALA A 72 -50.61 -10.63 10.68
C ALA A 72 -51.10 -9.38 9.91
N GLN A 73 -52.04 -8.61 10.49
CA GLN A 73 -52.70 -7.48 9.86
C GLN A 73 -53.35 -7.86 8.51
N GLN A 74 -53.97 -9.05 8.45
CA GLN A 74 -54.62 -9.61 7.28
C GLN A 74 -56.14 -9.56 7.42
N PHE A 75 -56.80 -9.56 6.30
CA PHE A 75 -58.26 -9.78 6.22
C PHE A 75 -58.56 -11.02 5.36
N ALA A 76 -59.69 -11.61 5.58
CA ALA A 76 -60.18 -12.70 4.74
C ALA A 76 -61.63 -12.47 4.36
N MET A 77 -62.05 -12.96 3.17
CA MET A 77 -63.42 -13.01 2.75
C MET A 77 -63.68 -14.24 1.89
N LEU A 78 -64.88 -14.78 1.99
CA LEU A 78 -65.38 -15.87 1.17
C LEU A 78 -66.46 -15.34 0.24
N LEU A 79 -66.26 -15.49 -1.07
CA LEU A 79 -67.28 -15.15 -2.08
C LEU A 79 -67.98 -16.40 -2.59
N ASP A 80 -69.29 -16.30 -2.81
CA ASP A 80 -70.06 -17.31 -3.53
C ASP A 80 -69.82 -17.26 -5.07
N ASN A 81 -70.33 -18.19 -5.79
CA ASN A 81 -70.24 -18.24 -7.25
C ASN A 81 -70.98 -17.04 -7.97
N GLY A 82 -71.73 -16.29 -7.23
CA GLY A 82 -72.41 -15.07 -7.73
C GLY A 82 -71.64 -13.80 -7.41
N GLY A 83 -70.55 -13.89 -6.70
CA GLY A 83 -69.69 -12.73 -6.27
C GLY A 83 -70.23 -12.03 -5.00
N ASN A 84 -71.13 -12.66 -4.25
CA ASN A 84 -71.61 -12.11 -2.98
C ASN A 84 -70.73 -12.56 -1.85
N ILE A 85 -70.52 -11.72 -0.84
CA ILE A 85 -69.72 -12.03 0.34
C ILE A 85 -70.55 -12.95 1.25
N LEU A 86 -70.09 -14.22 1.39
CA LEU A 86 -70.67 -15.17 2.32
C LEU A 86 -70.21 -14.99 3.74
N TRP A 87 -68.93 -14.59 3.87
CA TRP A 87 -68.29 -14.36 5.12
C TRP A 87 -67.10 -13.40 4.96
N SER A 88 -66.76 -12.66 5.98
CA SER A 88 -65.55 -11.83 6.04
C SER A 88 -65.05 -11.62 7.43
N GLU A 89 -63.71 -11.52 7.57
CA GLU A 89 -63.03 -11.23 8.83
C GLU A 89 -62.05 -10.07 8.59
N PHE A 90 -62.10 -9.01 9.42
CA PHE A 90 -61.34 -7.79 9.32
C PHE A 90 -61.34 -7.08 7.95
N LEU A 91 -62.40 -7.27 7.18
CA LEU A 91 -62.55 -6.72 5.83
C LEU A 91 -62.68 -5.19 5.88
N PRO A 92 -61.84 -4.44 5.14
CA PRO A 92 -61.96 -3.00 4.97
C PRO A 92 -63.32 -2.59 4.46
N LYS A 93 -63.87 -1.49 4.97
CA LYS A 93 -65.22 -1.02 4.61
C LYS A 93 -65.39 -0.80 3.10
N GLU A 94 -64.37 -0.34 2.41
CA GLU A 94 -64.33 -0.09 0.98
C GLU A 94 -64.43 -1.38 0.12
N LEU A 95 -64.15 -2.53 0.71
CA LEU A 95 -64.25 -3.84 0.05
C LEU A 95 -65.56 -4.57 0.31
N GLN A 96 -66.46 -4.00 1.10
CA GLN A 96 -67.81 -4.55 1.37
C GLN A 96 -68.77 -4.24 0.22
N LYS A 97 -68.63 -4.97 -0.89
CA LYS A 97 -69.42 -4.84 -2.07
C LYS A 97 -69.61 -6.19 -2.79
N ASN A 98 -70.56 -6.30 -3.72
CA ASN A 98 -70.62 -7.46 -4.58
C ASN A 98 -69.60 -7.36 -5.71
N TYR A 99 -69.04 -8.49 -6.08
CA TYR A 99 -67.99 -8.59 -7.06
C TYR A 99 -68.44 -9.25 -8.35
N THR A 100 -68.13 -8.64 -9.47
CA THR A 100 -68.37 -9.22 -10.79
C THR A 100 -67.21 -10.18 -11.17
N LEU A 101 -67.49 -11.05 -12.18
CA LEU A 101 -66.40 -11.89 -12.73
C LEU A 101 -65.18 -11.06 -13.22
N GLN A 102 -65.46 -9.83 -13.73
CA GLN A 102 -64.38 -8.93 -14.16
C GLN A 102 -63.54 -8.43 -12.98
N ASP A 103 -64.17 -8.14 -11.84
CA ASP A 103 -63.47 -7.73 -10.62
C ASP A 103 -62.61 -8.88 -10.08
N VAL A 104 -63.17 -10.09 -10.05
CA VAL A 104 -62.46 -11.31 -9.66
C VAL A 104 -61.26 -11.54 -10.56
N ALA A 105 -61.39 -11.43 -11.88
CA ALA A 105 -60.30 -11.61 -12.82
C ALA A 105 -59.18 -10.56 -12.65
N LYS A 106 -59.51 -9.34 -12.27
CA LYS A 106 -58.54 -8.28 -12.00
C LYS A 106 -57.73 -8.59 -10.74
N PHE A 107 -58.37 -8.86 -9.61
CA PHE A 107 -57.66 -9.02 -8.35
C PHE A 107 -56.98 -10.39 -8.18
N THR A 108 -57.38 -11.40 -8.92
CA THR A 108 -56.59 -12.65 -8.98
C THR A 108 -55.22 -12.43 -9.56
N ARG A 109 -55.09 -11.52 -10.51
CA ARG A 109 -53.82 -11.22 -11.18
C ARG A 109 -53.05 -10.06 -10.54
N TYR A 110 -53.81 -9.05 -10.01
CA TYR A 110 -53.23 -7.80 -9.49
C TYR A 110 -53.64 -7.58 -8.02
N TYR A 111 -54.06 -6.35 -7.70
CA TYR A 111 -54.54 -5.92 -6.39
C TYR A 111 -56.05 -5.82 -6.39
N LEU A 112 -56.66 -6.02 -5.23
CA LEU A 112 -58.08 -5.71 -4.98
C LEU A 112 -58.12 -4.30 -4.36
N GLU A 113 -58.55 -3.29 -5.14
CA GLU A 113 -58.58 -1.88 -4.69
C GLU A 113 -57.30 -1.48 -3.96
N ASP A 114 -56.12 -1.77 -4.57
CA ASP A 114 -54.78 -1.57 -4.02
C ASP A 114 -54.35 -2.48 -2.85
N TYR A 115 -55.23 -3.39 -2.43
CA TYR A 115 -54.84 -4.42 -1.44
C TYR A 115 -54.21 -5.63 -2.13
N PRO A 116 -53.04 -6.07 -1.71
CA PRO A 116 -52.44 -7.30 -2.19
C PRO A 116 -53.19 -8.50 -1.63
N VAL A 117 -53.80 -9.29 -2.53
CA VAL A 117 -54.60 -10.45 -2.15
C VAL A 117 -54.09 -11.73 -2.78
N ARG A 118 -54.35 -12.86 -2.11
CA ARG A 118 -54.29 -14.22 -2.68
C ARG A 118 -55.68 -14.79 -2.74
N THR A 119 -55.95 -15.52 -3.79
CA THR A 119 -57.23 -16.15 -4.04
C THR A 119 -57.07 -17.67 -4.07
N TYR A 120 -57.96 -18.36 -3.40
CA TYR A 120 -58.01 -19.81 -3.33
C TYR A 120 -59.40 -20.30 -3.73
N VAL A 121 -59.45 -21.27 -4.63
CA VAL A 121 -60.71 -21.91 -5.02
C VAL A 121 -61.03 -22.97 -3.95
N VAL A 122 -62.22 -22.82 -3.33
CA VAL A 122 -62.73 -23.71 -2.30
C VAL A 122 -64.08 -24.24 -2.71
N PRO A 123 -64.59 -25.34 -2.11
CA PRO A 123 -65.91 -25.88 -2.51
C PRO A 123 -67.06 -24.90 -2.39
N GLU A 124 -67.03 -23.99 -1.44
CA GLU A 124 -68.05 -22.98 -1.16
C GLU A 124 -67.96 -21.75 -2.08
N GLY A 125 -66.86 -21.59 -2.85
CA GLY A 125 -66.65 -20.46 -3.74
C GLY A 125 -65.20 -20.02 -3.84
N LEU A 126 -64.89 -18.75 -3.59
CA LEU A 126 -63.55 -18.17 -3.67
C LEU A 126 -63.16 -17.56 -2.32
N LEU A 127 -62.17 -18.16 -1.67
CA LEU A 127 -61.55 -17.59 -0.49
C LEU A 127 -60.45 -16.60 -0.88
N ILE A 128 -60.55 -15.38 -0.34
CA ILE A 128 -59.59 -14.29 -0.61
C ILE A 128 -58.94 -13.91 0.72
N ILE A 129 -57.63 -13.94 0.76
CA ILE A 129 -56.84 -13.47 1.90
C ILE A 129 -56.06 -12.27 1.45
N GLY A 130 -56.26 -11.13 2.12
CA GLY A 130 -55.60 -9.88 1.77
C GLY A 130 -54.73 -9.31 2.89
N GLN A 131 -53.80 -8.49 2.49
CA GLN A 131 -52.92 -7.75 3.41
C GLN A 131 -53.13 -6.25 3.25
N LYS A 132 -52.64 -5.47 4.19
CA LYS A 132 -52.72 -4.01 4.20
C LYS A 132 -52.10 -3.41 2.94
N LYS A 133 -52.62 -2.28 2.46
CA LYS A 133 -52.07 -1.53 1.32
C LYS A 133 -50.60 -1.22 1.53
N GLU A 134 -49.82 -1.17 0.45
CA GLU A 134 -48.42 -0.79 0.41
C GLU A 134 -47.44 -1.69 1.19
N GLN A 135 -47.89 -2.83 1.73
CA GLN A 135 -47.02 -3.77 2.43
C GLN A 135 -46.34 -4.78 1.51
N ILE A 136 -46.93 -5.11 0.38
CA ILE A 136 -46.45 -6.14 -0.55
C ILE A 136 -46.47 -5.58 -1.97
N TRP A 137 -45.34 -5.72 -2.64
CA TRP A 137 -45.27 -5.48 -4.06
C TRP A 137 -45.60 -6.77 -4.82
N LYS A 138 -46.77 -6.80 -5.44
CA LYS A 138 -47.31 -7.96 -6.17
C LYS A 138 -47.19 -7.72 -7.68
N TYR A 139 -46.21 -8.37 -8.29
CA TYR A 139 -46.12 -8.45 -9.75
C TYR A 139 -45.93 -9.92 -10.13
N THR A 140 -44.92 -10.30 -10.83
CA THR A 140 -44.57 -11.73 -11.05
C THR A 140 -43.82 -12.33 -9.85
N LEU A 141 -43.23 -11.46 -9.01
CA LEU A 141 -42.55 -11.81 -7.78
C LEU A 141 -43.13 -10.94 -6.66
N GLU A 142 -43.67 -11.58 -5.61
CA GLU A 142 -44.20 -10.87 -4.44
C GLU A 142 -43.06 -10.69 -3.41
N TYR A 143 -42.56 -9.45 -3.28
CA TYR A 143 -41.64 -9.10 -2.23
C TYR A 143 -42.27 -8.09 -1.27
N LYS A 144 -41.90 -8.18 0.02
CA LYS A 144 -42.21 -7.09 0.93
C LYS A 144 -41.48 -5.84 0.46
N GLU A 145 -42.24 -4.70 0.41
CA GLU A 145 -41.68 -3.40 0.00
C GLU A 145 -40.39 -3.03 0.76
N GLY A 146 -40.39 -3.29 2.08
CA GLY A 146 -39.17 -3.08 2.91
C GLY A 146 -37.92 -3.82 2.45
N VAL A 147 -38.04 -4.97 1.76
CA VAL A 147 -36.93 -5.71 1.22
C VAL A 147 -36.28 -4.95 0.05
N ILE A 148 -37.12 -4.43 -0.85
CA ILE A 148 -36.64 -3.65 -2.00
C ILE A 148 -36.02 -2.34 -1.53
N ARG A 149 -36.64 -1.65 -0.59
CA ARG A 149 -36.13 -0.42 0.00
C ARG A 149 -34.75 -0.67 0.66
N ASN A 150 -34.63 -1.70 1.50
CA ASN A 150 -33.37 -2.07 2.12
C ASN A 150 -32.31 -2.45 1.09
N LEU A 151 -32.68 -3.14 0.01
CA LEU A 151 -31.75 -3.45 -1.07
C LEU A 151 -31.19 -2.17 -1.72
N ILE A 152 -32.07 -1.22 -2.04
CA ILE A 152 -31.68 0.06 -2.64
C ILE A 152 -30.76 0.85 -1.69
N GLU A 153 -31.06 0.85 -0.40
CA GLU A 153 -30.26 1.55 0.61
C GLU A 153 -28.88 0.89 0.82
N PHE A 154 -28.79 -0.44 0.83
CA PHE A 154 -27.53 -1.15 1.07
C PHE A 154 -26.72 -1.41 -0.19
N LEU A 155 -27.32 -1.41 -1.38
CA LEU A 155 -26.60 -1.66 -2.64
C LEU A 155 -25.38 -0.74 -2.85
N PRO A 156 -25.46 0.59 -2.64
CA PRO A 156 -24.32 1.47 -2.77
C PRO A 156 -23.18 1.12 -1.81
N LEU A 157 -23.52 0.69 -0.58
CA LEU A 157 -22.54 0.27 0.42
C LEU A 157 -21.81 -1.00 0.01
N PHE A 158 -22.53 -2.00 -0.53
CA PHE A 158 -21.93 -3.23 -1.08
C PHE A 158 -20.99 -2.92 -2.26
N LEU A 159 -21.43 -2.06 -3.18
CA LEU A 159 -20.63 -1.65 -4.32
C LEU A 159 -19.36 -0.91 -3.89
N LEU A 160 -19.45 -0.02 -2.91
CA LEU A 160 -18.31 0.68 -2.35
C LEU A 160 -17.32 -0.29 -1.71
N PHE A 161 -17.79 -1.23 -0.89
CA PHE A 161 -16.97 -2.23 -0.22
C PHE A 161 -16.25 -3.14 -1.23
N ASN A 162 -16.97 -3.63 -2.24
CA ASN A 162 -16.40 -4.45 -3.30
C ASN A 162 -15.33 -3.69 -4.11
N THR A 163 -15.61 -2.43 -4.45
CA THR A 163 -14.63 -1.57 -5.14
C THR A 163 -13.37 -1.37 -4.31
N LEU A 164 -13.52 -1.16 -3.00
CA LEU A 164 -12.41 -0.98 -2.08
C LEU A 164 -11.52 -2.24 -1.99
N ILE A 165 -12.12 -3.43 -1.95
CA ILE A 165 -11.40 -4.70 -1.99
C ILE A 165 -10.67 -4.88 -3.34
N LEU A 166 -11.37 -4.65 -4.46
CA LEU A 166 -10.81 -4.79 -5.80
C LEU A 166 -9.60 -3.89 -6.05
N VAL A 167 -9.54 -2.72 -5.42
CA VAL A 167 -8.41 -1.79 -5.53
C VAL A 167 -7.33 -2.12 -4.51
N SER A 168 -7.69 -2.39 -3.26
CA SER A 168 -6.71 -2.54 -2.16
C SER A 168 -5.89 -3.83 -2.26
N VAL A 169 -6.52 -4.96 -2.62
CA VAL A 169 -5.84 -6.26 -2.70
C VAL A 169 -4.72 -6.30 -3.75
N PRO A 170 -4.93 -5.88 -5.02
CA PRO A 170 -3.85 -5.81 -6.01
C PRO A 170 -2.71 -4.87 -5.59
N ILE A 171 -3.03 -3.71 -5.00
CA ILE A 171 -2.02 -2.77 -4.51
C ILE A 171 -1.18 -3.40 -3.39
N TRP A 172 -1.81 -4.08 -2.44
CA TRP A 172 -1.13 -4.78 -1.36
C TRP A 172 -0.21 -5.89 -1.89
N ILE A 173 -0.70 -6.72 -2.85
CA ILE A 173 0.09 -7.77 -3.49
C ILE A 173 1.29 -7.18 -4.24
N GLN A 174 1.10 -6.09 -5.00
CA GLN A 174 2.20 -5.43 -5.70
C GLN A 174 3.26 -4.90 -4.74
N LYS A 175 2.84 -4.22 -3.65
CA LYS A 175 3.76 -3.73 -2.62
C LYS A 175 4.53 -4.88 -1.95
N LYS A 176 3.86 -5.98 -1.61
CA LYS A 176 4.50 -7.17 -1.03
C LYS A 176 5.54 -7.78 -1.98
N ARG A 177 5.18 -7.94 -3.26
CA ARG A 177 6.11 -8.48 -4.28
C ARG A 177 7.28 -7.55 -4.56
N ALA A 178 7.05 -6.23 -4.60
CA ALA A 178 8.12 -5.26 -4.74
C ALA A 178 9.11 -5.37 -3.58
N LYS A 179 8.60 -5.45 -2.34
CA LYS A 179 9.44 -5.61 -1.15
C LYS A 179 10.27 -6.91 -1.18
N GLN A 180 9.65 -8.03 -1.53
CA GLN A 180 10.35 -9.32 -1.62
C GLN A 180 11.50 -9.29 -2.66
N LYS A 181 11.25 -8.70 -3.85
CA LYS A 181 12.31 -8.57 -4.87
C LYS A 181 13.48 -7.72 -4.42
N GLU A 182 13.21 -6.69 -3.63
CA GLU A 182 14.25 -5.84 -3.10
C GLU A 182 15.05 -6.56 -2.00
N GLU A 183 14.37 -7.37 -1.19
CA GLU A 183 15.02 -8.25 -0.19
C GLU A 183 15.94 -9.27 -0.89
N GLU A 184 15.44 -9.99 -1.87
CA GLU A 184 16.21 -10.95 -2.68
C GLU A 184 17.43 -10.28 -3.35
N ARG A 185 17.23 -9.06 -3.89
CA ARG A 185 18.33 -8.29 -4.51
C ARG A 185 19.41 -7.92 -3.48
N THR A 186 19.01 -7.53 -2.27
CA THR A 186 19.92 -7.15 -1.20
C THR A 186 20.73 -8.35 -0.72
N GLU A 187 20.08 -9.49 -0.51
CA GLU A 187 20.75 -10.74 -0.13
C GLU A 187 21.72 -11.20 -1.22
N TRP A 188 21.31 -11.13 -2.49
CA TRP A 188 22.17 -11.46 -3.61
C TRP A 188 23.43 -10.57 -3.67
N ILE A 189 23.27 -9.24 -3.52
CA ILE A 189 24.40 -8.29 -3.49
C ILE A 189 25.33 -8.60 -2.32
N ALA A 190 24.79 -8.92 -1.14
CA ALA A 190 25.58 -9.27 0.03
C ALA A 190 26.39 -10.55 -0.19
N GLY A 191 25.78 -11.59 -0.79
CA GLY A 191 26.43 -12.84 -1.15
C GLY A 191 27.57 -12.63 -2.16
N VAL A 192 27.27 -11.97 -3.27
CA VAL A 192 28.28 -11.64 -4.31
C VAL A 192 29.43 -10.80 -3.74
N SER A 193 29.12 -9.84 -2.86
CA SER A 193 30.14 -9.01 -2.22
C SER A 193 31.09 -9.83 -1.33
N HIS A 194 30.58 -10.84 -0.64
CA HIS A 194 31.39 -11.76 0.15
C HIS A 194 32.27 -12.62 -0.76
N ASP A 195 31.72 -13.17 -1.83
CA ASP A 195 32.44 -14.08 -2.74
C ASP A 195 33.51 -13.37 -3.58
N ILE A 196 33.35 -12.06 -3.81
CA ILE A 196 34.41 -11.23 -4.44
C ILE A 196 35.50 -10.86 -3.45
N ARG A 197 35.23 -10.67 -2.18
CA ARG A 197 36.20 -10.22 -1.18
C ARG A 197 37.34 -11.21 -1.02
N THR A 198 37.06 -12.51 -1.02
CA THR A 198 38.06 -13.57 -0.81
C THR A 198 39.11 -13.63 -1.93
N PRO A 199 38.77 -13.78 -3.22
CA PRO A 199 39.75 -13.78 -4.30
C PRO A 199 40.49 -12.44 -4.40
N LEU A 200 39.82 -11.34 -4.12
CA LEU A 200 40.41 -10.01 -4.14
C LEU A 200 41.50 -9.85 -3.04
N ALA A 201 41.26 -10.39 -1.84
CA ALA A 201 42.27 -10.40 -0.79
C ALA A 201 43.54 -11.19 -1.18
N ILE A 202 43.36 -12.31 -1.91
CA ILE A 202 44.48 -13.09 -2.43
C ILE A 202 45.25 -12.30 -3.49
N VAL A 203 44.58 -11.61 -4.41
CA VAL A 203 45.22 -10.76 -5.43
C VAL A 203 46.01 -9.63 -4.78
N LEU A 204 45.44 -8.97 -3.79
CA LEU A 204 46.12 -7.89 -3.03
C LEU A 204 47.36 -8.42 -2.30
N GLY A 205 47.22 -9.53 -1.54
CA GLY A 205 48.36 -10.10 -0.80
C GLY A 205 49.51 -10.56 -1.72
N ASN A 206 49.16 -11.10 -2.90
CA ASN A 206 50.20 -11.46 -3.89
C ASN A 206 50.86 -10.21 -4.50
N ALA A 207 50.12 -9.15 -4.77
CA ALA A 207 50.70 -7.90 -5.27
C ALA A 207 51.62 -7.25 -4.24
N GLU A 208 51.21 -7.17 -2.97
CA GLU A 208 52.04 -6.69 -1.87
C GLU A 208 53.33 -7.52 -1.73
N MET A 209 53.23 -8.86 -1.78
CA MET A 209 54.37 -9.75 -1.69
C MET A 209 55.35 -9.55 -2.87
N ILE A 210 54.83 -9.42 -4.11
CA ILE A 210 55.65 -9.15 -5.30
C ILE A 210 56.34 -7.78 -5.16
N ALA A 211 55.63 -6.74 -4.75
CA ALA A 211 56.21 -5.41 -4.55
C ALA A 211 57.28 -5.37 -3.48
N ALA A 212 57.16 -6.19 -2.42
CA ALA A 212 58.12 -6.28 -1.33
C ALA A 212 59.38 -7.13 -1.63
N THR A 213 59.27 -8.12 -2.55
CA THR A 213 60.31 -9.10 -2.79
C THR A 213 61.11 -8.93 -4.09
N THR A 214 60.53 -8.15 -5.04
CA THR A 214 61.19 -7.96 -6.34
C THR A 214 62.25 -6.88 -6.32
N GLU A 215 63.36 -7.13 -7.01
CA GLU A 215 64.44 -6.15 -7.26
C GLU A 215 64.21 -5.33 -8.54
N SER A 216 63.26 -5.77 -9.40
CA SER A 216 62.92 -5.08 -10.64
C SER A 216 61.94 -3.95 -10.39
N GLU A 217 62.30 -2.71 -10.65
CA GLU A 217 61.43 -1.54 -10.53
C GLU A 217 60.18 -1.63 -11.45
N GLU A 218 60.30 -2.23 -12.65
CA GLU A 218 59.16 -2.44 -13.53
C GLU A 218 58.10 -3.40 -12.93
N ILE A 219 58.59 -4.51 -12.33
CA ILE A 219 57.70 -5.50 -11.69
C ILE A 219 57.07 -4.90 -10.43
N LYS A 220 57.82 -4.14 -9.66
CA LYS A 220 57.36 -3.43 -8.49
C LYS A 220 56.27 -2.43 -8.84
N ASP A 221 56.49 -1.62 -9.87
CA ASP A 221 55.50 -0.66 -10.35
C ASP A 221 54.22 -1.36 -10.89
N CYS A 222 54.36 -2.50 -11.55
CA CYS A 222 53.22 -3.32 -11.94
C CYS A 222 52.45 -3.86 -10.73
N ALA A 223 53.14 -4.36 -9.72
CA ALA A 223 52.51 -4.87 -8.49
C ALA A 223 51.79 -3.77 -7.73
N LEU A 224 52.37 -2.58 -7.58
CA LEU A 224 51.70 -1.43 -6.97
C LEU A 224 50.47 -0.96 -7.73
N ARG A 225 50.49 -1.02 -9.08
CA ARG A 225 49.28 -0.75 -9.91
C ARG A 225 48.17 -1.77 -9.68
N ILE A 226 48.51 -3.07 -9.56
CA ILE A 226 47.57 -4.14 -9.25
C ILE A 226 46.94 -3.91 -7.89
N GLU A 227 47.76 -3.63 -6.88
CA GLU A 227 47.32 -3.30 -5.52
C GLU A 227 46.36 -2.12 -5.50
N LYS A 228 46.73 -1.00 -6.13
CA LYS A 228 45.91 0.21 -6.24
C LYS A 228 44.53 -0.08 -6.87
N GLN A 229 44.51 -0.86 -7.96
CA GLN A 229 43.24 -1.24 -8.61
C GLN A 229 42.43 -2.23 -7.77
N GLY A 230 43.07 -3.16 -7.09
CA GLY A 230 42.46 -4.09 -6.15
C GLY A 230 41.77 -3.37 -4.98
N LEU A 231 42.46 -2.42 -4.35
CA LEU A 231 41.89 -1.59 -3.27
C LEU A 231 40.71 -0.75 -3.75
N ARG A 232 40.80 -0.25 -4.99
CA ARG A 232 39.66 0.45 -5.61
C ARG A 232 38.43 -0.47 -5.80
N LEU A 233 38.64 -1.69 -6.31
CA LEU A 233 37.57 -2.68 -6.51
C LEU A 233 36.93 -3.08 -5.17
N ARG A 234 37.78 -3.32 -4.13
CA ARG A 234 37.30 -3.62 -2.77
C ARG A 234 36.36 -2.53 -2.25
N ARG A 235 36.72 -1.26 -2.40
CA ARG A 235 35.86 -0.12 -2.01
C ARG A 235 34.56 -0.06 -2.78
N LEU A 236 34.58 -0.33 -4.09
CA LEU A 236 33.35 -0.36 -4.90
C LEU A 236 32.39 -1.45 -4.43
N VAL A 237 32.89 -2.65 -4.13
CA VAL A 237 32.09 -3.76 -3.62
C VAL A 237 31.50 -3.44 -2.24
N GLU A 238 32.30 -2.85 -1.33
CA GLU A 238 31.84 -2.43 0.00
C GLU A 238 30.77 -1.34 -0.11
N ASN A 239 30.97 -0.37 -1.00
CA ASN A 239 30.00 0.70 -1.25
C ASN A 239 28.71 0.16 -1.84
N LEU A 240 28.77 -0.81 -2.78
CA LEU A 240 27.58 -1.45 -3.35
C LEU A 240 26.77 -2.18 -2.29
N ASN A 241 27.45 -2.92 -1.39
CA ASN A 241 26.80 -3.63 -0.28
C ASN A 241 26.15 -2.64 0.70
N LEU A 242 26.87 -1.57 1.07
CA LEU A 242 26.33 -0.53 1.96
C LEU A 242 25.14 0.18 1.33
N PHE A 243 25.24 0.56 0.06
CA PHE A 243 24.15 1.20 -0.68
C PHE A 243 22.91 0.31 -0.71
N SER A 244 23.07 -0.99 -0.98
CA SER A 244 21.98 -1.96 -0.96
C SER A 244 21.31 -2.02 0.41
N LYS A 245 22.08 -2.16 1.49
CA LYS A 245 21.57 -2.18 2.87
C LYS A 245 20.83 -0.89 3.25
N LEU A 246 21.35 0.26 2.87
CA LEU A 246 20.74 1.55 3.15
C LEU A 246 19.46 1.80 2.33
N SER A 247 19.40 1.35 1.09
CA SER A 247 18.24 1.56 0.22
C SER A 247 16.97 0.86 0.73
N PHE A 248 17.11 -0.29 1.38
CA PHE A 248 15.99 -1.17 1.75
C PHE A 248 15.58 -1.16 3.22
N GLY A 249 16.15 -0.28 4.01
CA GLY A 249 15.63 -0.01 5.36
C GLY A 249 15.93 -1.07 6.41
N TYR A 250 16.86 -1.98 6.16
CA TYR A 250 17.28 -2.96 7.14
C TYR A 250 17.99 -2.30 8.33
N GLY A 251 17.33 -2.40 9.48
CA GLY A 251 17.86 -2.05 10.79
C GLY A 251 17.42 -0.68 11.32
N ASN A 252 17.10 -0.64 12.60
CA ASN A 252 17.07 0.59 13.36
C ASN A 252 18.48 1.19 13.30
N LEU A 253 18.58 2.45 12.94
CA LEU A 253 19.84 3.17 12.97
C LEU A 253 20.22 3.37 14.45
N GLU A 254 21.11 2.54 14.96
CA GLU A 254 21.69 2.74 16.27
C GLU A 254 22.51 4.02 16.24
N LYS A 255 22.11 5.00 17.02
CA LYS A 255 22.74 6.30 17.14
C LYS A 255 23.35 6.43 18.52
N GLU A 256 24.57 6.89 18.57
CA GLU A 256 25.30 7.15 19.79
C GLU A 256 25.55 8.64 19.92
N LYS A 257 25.74 9.10 21.14
CA LYS A 257 26.11 10.48 21.44
C LYS A 257 27.57 10.67 21.20
N ILE A 258 27.95 11.42 20.16
CA ILE A 258 29.30 11.54 19.65
C ILE A 258 29.73 13.01 19.61
N GLN A 259 30.93 13.32 20.10
CA GLN A 259 31.52 14.64 19.96
C GLN A 259 31.99 14.84 18.51
N VAL A 260 31.34 15.78 17.81
CA VAL A 260 31.55 16.00 16.37
C VAL A 260 33.00 16.38 16.05
N SER A 261 33.63 17.27 16.83
CA SER A 261 34.97 17.73 16.61
C SER A 261 35.98 16.57 16.70
N ARG A 262 35.82 15.67 17.68
CA ARG A 262 36.67 14.48 17.84
C ARG A 262 36.51 13.52 16.67
N PHE A 263 35.26 13.27 16.25
CA PHE A 263 34.96 12.43 15.10
C PHE A 263 35.62 12.97 13.81
N LEU A 264 35.50 14.26 13.52
CA LEU A 264 36.10 14.87 12.34
C LEU A 264 37.63 14.76 12.36
N ARG A 265 38.28 15.08 13.49
CA ARG A 265 39.75 14.97 13.63
C ARG A 265 40.23 13.54 13.39
N LYS A 266 39.54 12.55 13.98
CA LYS A 266 39.84 11.12 13.79
C LYS A 266 39.78 10.74 12.32
N THR A 267 38.63 10.97 11.66
CA THR A 267 38.40 10.56 10.27
C THR A 267 39.36 11.24 9.29
N ILE A 268 39.65 12.55 9.47
CA ILE A 268 40.59 13.28 8.62
C ILE A 268 42.03 12.75 8.82
N THR A 269 42.41 12.44 10.06
CA THR A 269 43.75 11.87 10.35
C THR A 269 43.88 10.48 9.69
N GLU A 270 42.88 9.64 9.81
CA GLU A 270 42.85 8.33 9.14
C GLU A 270 42.95 8.47 7.61
N MET A 271 42.24 9.42 7.02
CA MET A 271 42.31 9.69 5.58
C MET A 271 43.70 10.18 5.17
N ARG A 272 44.29 11.11 5.93
CA ARG A 272 45.63 11.64 5.68
C ARG A 272 46.68 10.53 5.73
N ASN A 273 46.59 9.59 6.67
CA ASN A 273 47.53 8.47 6.77
C ASN A 273 47.39 7.45 5.62
N GLN A 274 46.25 7.44 4.91
CA GLN A 274 46.04 6.57 3.75
C GLN A 274 46.48 7.18 2.43
N ILE A 275 46.74 8.50 2.40
CA ILE A 275 47.14 9.23 1.21
C ILE A 275 48.61 9.63 1.36
N GLU A 276 49.48 9.02 0.57
CA GLU A 276 50.91 9.32 0.54
C GLU A 276 51.28 10.51 -0.37
N ASP A 277 50.27 11.16 -0.98
CA ASP A 277 50.47 12.24 -1.94
C ASP A 277 50.53 13.61 -1.23
N GLU A 278 51.68 14.17 -1.14
CA GLU A 278 51.96 15.48 -0.51
C GLU A 278 51.25 16.66 -1.21
N ARG A 279 50.76 16.46 -2.43
CA ARG A 279 50.00 17.47 -3.18
C ARG A 279 48.56 17.63 -2.70
N VAL A 280 48.11 16.71 -1.84
CA VAL A 280 46.75 16.77 -1.22
C VAL A 280 46.88 17.36 0.17
N GLN A 281 46.22 18.49 0.39
CA GLN A 281 46.21 19.17 1.69
C GLN A 281 44.84 19.06 2.35
N PHE A 282 44.81 18.83 3.66
CA PHE A 282 43.60 18.76 4.45
C PHE A 282 43.55 19.87 5.47
N ASN A 283 42.54 20.74 5.38
CA ASN A 283 42.25 21.79 6.33
C ASN A 283 41.00 21.47 7.13
N LEU A 284 41.10 21.57 8.46
CA LEU A 284 39.98 21.40 9.36
C LEU A 284 39.74 22.69 10.14
N ASP A 285 38.59 23.31 9.89
CA ASP A 285 38.17 24.53 10.55
C ASP A 285 36.87 24.23 11.38
N ILE A 286 36.98 24.44 12.69
CA ILE A 286 35.88 24.19 13.63
C ILE A 286 35.69 25.44 14.47
N GLU A 287 34.54 26.06 14.39
CA GLU A 287 34.19 27.24 15.22
C GLU A 287 34.39 26.93 16.72
N GLU A 288 34.92 27.89 17.47
CA GLU A 288 35.28 27.69 18.88
C GLU A 288 34.11 27.18 19.73
N ASP A 289 32.94 27.74 19.53
CA ASP A 289 31.71 27.39 20.24
C ASP A 289 31.20 25.94 19.94
N LEU A 290 31.67 25.33 18.84
CA LEU A 290 31.29 23.97 18.43
C LEU A 290 32.32 22.90 18.78
N GLN A 291 33.45 23.22 19.46
CA GLN A 291 34.46 22.24 19.84
C GLN A 291 33.91 21.15 20.77
N GLY A 292 32.95 21.51 21.63
CA GLY A 292 32.27 20.59 22.56
C GLY A 292 30.96 20.02 22.04
N LEU A 293 30.57 20.30 20.81
CA LEU A 293 29.26 19.87 20.26
C LEU A 293 29.16 18.35 20.22
N GLU A 294 28.10 17.84 20.82
CA GLU A 294 27.72 16.41 20.79
C GLU A 294 26.38 16.22 20.05
N LEU A 295 26.35 15.32 19.10
CA LEU A 295 25.15 14.95 18.33
C LEU A 295 24.92 13.44 18.36
N TYR A 296 23.64 13.03 18.16
CA TYR A 296 23.27 11.62 18.05
C TYR A 296 23.32 11.15 16.60
N PHE A 297 24.31 10.32 16.27
CA PHE A 297 24.43 9.70 14.95
C PHE A 297 25.13 8.33 15.00
N ASN A 298 25.09 7.58 13.90
CA ASN A 298 25.83 6.34 13.75
C ASN A 298 27.25 6.66 13.24
N GLU A 299 28.27 6.44 14.09
CA GLU A 299 29.65 6.79 13.78
C GLU A 299 30.16 6.12 12.50
N ASN A 300 29.93 4.81 12.36
CA ASN A 300 30.41 4.03 11.21
C ASN A 300 29.81 4.51 9.86
N LEU A 301 28.52 4.86 9.86
CA LEU A 301 27.87 5.35 8.63
C LEU A 301 28.33 6.77 8.28
N MET A 302 28.49 7.64 9.28
CA MET A 302 28.97 9.00 9.05
C MET A 302 30.44 9.01 8.62
N GLU A 303 31.29 8.17 9.21
CA GLU A 303 32.68 7.97 8.79
C GLU A 303 32.72 7.55 7.30
N ARG A 304 31.92 6.55 6.90
CA ARG A 304 31.85 6.13 5.49
C ARG A 304 31.33 7.23 4.57
N ALA A 305 30.37 8.05 5.01
CA ALA A 305 29.90 9.18 4.22
C ALA A 305 31.01 10.24 4.04
N LEU A 306 31.70 10.60 5.12
CA LEU A 306 32.78 11.55 5.07
C LEU A 306 33.96 11.03 4.24
N MET A 307 34.38 9.77 4.44
CA MET A 307 35.41 9.14 3.64
C MET A 307 35.11 9.11 2.15
N ASN A 308 33.81 8.86 1.77
CA ASN A 308 33.38 8.93 0.36
C ASN A 308 33.56 10.34 -0.22
N LEU A 309 33.30 11.39 0.54
CA LEU A 309 33.53 12.77 0.09
C LEU A 309 35.00 13.06 -0.09
N LEU A 310 35.82 12.72 0.92
CA LEU A 310 37.28 12.95 0.89
C LEU A 310 37.96 12.16 -0.24
N TYR A 311 37.61 10.87 -0.43
CA TYR A 311 38.12 10.08 -1.54
C TYR A 311 37.71 10.62 -2.90
N ASN A 312 36.46 11.12 -3.06
CA ASN A 312 36.05 11.74 -4.31
C ASN A 312 36.90 12.96 -4.64
N ALA A 313 37.18 13.81 -3.64
CA ALA A 313 38.05 14.97 -3.82
C ALA A 313 39.48 14.59 -4.30
N VAL A 314 40.08 13.59 -3.66
CA VAL A 314 41.42 13.10 -4.08
C VAL A 314 41.37 12.43 -5.47
N GLN A 315 40.39 11.59 -5.72
CA GLN A 315 40.32 10.78 -6.97
C GLN A 315 40.11 11.64 -8.20
N HIS A 316 39.36 12.74 -8.07
CA HIS A 316 38.98 13.60 -9.19
C HIS A 316 39.99 14.75 -9.40
N ASN A 317 40.95 14.92 -8.54
CA ASN A 317 41.98 15.94 -8.63
C ASN A 317 43.40 15.31 -8.64
N PRO A 318 43.80 14.63 -9.73
CA PRO A 318 45.06 13.92 -9.82
C PRO A 318 46.31 14.83 -9.75
N GLU A 319 46.12 16.13 -10.03
CA GLU A 319 47.18 17.14 -9.92
C GLU A 319 47.44 17.59 -8.45
N GLY A 320 46.60 17.11 -7.52
CA GLY A 320 46.52 17.54 -6.14
C GLY A 320 45.34 18.51 -5.90
N CYS A 321 44.97 18.67 -4.66
CA CYS A 321 43.93 19.60 -4.23
C CYS A 321 44.05 19.95 -2.74
N GLU A 322 43.39 21.04 -2.39
CA GLU A 322 43.15 21.42 -1.01
C GLU A 322 41.71 21.05 -0.64
N ILE A 323 41.55 20.26 0.41
CA ILE A 323 40.26 19.78 0.92
C ILE A 323 40.00 20.46 2.26
N THR A 324 38.97 21.27 2.33
CA THR A 324 38.56 21.97 3.53
C THR A 324 37.31 21.33 4.13
N VAL A 325 37.42 20.95 5.40
CA VAL A 325 36.28 20.48 6.21
C VAL A 325 35.96 21.53 7.25
N LYS A 326 34.78 22.13 7.19
CA LYS A 326 34.38 23.21 8.07
C LYS A 326 33.14 22.86 8.86
N LEU A 327 33.20 23.04 10.20
CA LEU A 327 32.04 22.94 11.10
C LEU A 327 31.70 24.33 11.64
N TYR A 328 30.49 24.80 11.31
CA TYR A 328 30.09 26.15 11.71
C TYR A 328 28.57 26.20 11.98
N GLN A 329 28.13 27.30 12.58
CA GLN A 329 26.74 27.58 12.88
C GLN A 329 26.27 28.81 12.12
N ASP A 330 25.02 28.77 11.59
CA ASP A 330 24.41 29.94 10.98
C ASP A 330 23.75 30.85 12.02
N GLU A 331 23.29 32.03 11.58
CA GLU A 331 22.58 33.01 12.43
C GLU A 331 21.31 32.47 13.11
N LYS A 332 20.78 31.34 12.62
CA LYS A 332 19.58 30.65 13.16
C LYS A 332 19.94 29.48 14.05
N ALA A 333 21.18 29.37 14.44
CA ALA A 333 21.71 28.27 15.26
C ALA A 333 21.64 26.88 14.60
N HIS A 334 21.56 26.79 13.28
CA HIS A 334 21.70 25.51 12.58
C HIS A 334 23.17 25.15 12.43
N VAL A 335 23.53 23.92 12.73
CA VAL A 335 24.89 23.41 12.58
C VAL A 335 25.09 22.87 11.17
N PHE A 336 26.18 23.27 10.54
CA PHE A 336 26.57 22.84 9.20
C PHE A 336 27.94 22.19 9.19
N LEU A 337 28.05 21.07 8.49
CA LEU A 337 29.31 20.48 8.08
C LEU A 337 29.50 20.73 6.58
N HIS A 338 30.54 21.45 6.22
CA HIS A 338 31.00 21.63 4.84
C HIS A 338 32.20 20.72 4.56
N VAL A 339 32.20 20.10 3.41
CA VAL A 339 33.33 19.44 2.81
C VAL A 339 33.50 20.00 1.41
N GLU A 340 34.61 20.69 1.16
CA GLU A 340 34.85 21.43 -0.07
C GLU A 340 36.27 21.11 -0.60
N ASP A 341 36.43 20.97 -1.91
CA ASP A 341 37.70 20.91 -2.59
C ASP A 341 37.87 22.09 -3.56
N ASN A 342 39.10 22.44 -3.89
CA ASN A 342 39.44 23.48 -4.87
C ASN A 342 39.71 22.92 -6.27
N GLY A 343 39.21 21.72 -6.58
CA GLY A 343 39.49 21.00 -7.82
C GLY A 343 38.60 21.37 -9.00
N CYS A 344 38.39 20.39 -9.89
CA CYS A 344 37.64 20.62 -11.14
C CYS A 344 36.13 20.75 -10.97
N GLY A 345 35.56 20.42 -9.79
CA GLY A 345 34.13 20.48 -9.49
C GLY A 345 33.28 19.52 -10.34
N LEU A 346 31.98 19.81 -10.42
CA LEU A 346 31.01 19.07 -11.22
C LEU A 346 30.20 20.01 -12.11
N GLU A 347 29.76 19.52 -13.28
CA GLU A 347 28.86 20.26 -14.16
C GLU A 347 27.54 20.60 -13.47
N LYS A 348 26.99 21.79 -13.74
CA LYS A 348 25.72 22.27 -13.15
C LYS A 348 24.57 21.26 -13.31
N ALA A 349 24.45 20.65 -14.49
CA ALA A 349 23.43 19.63 -14.76
C ALA A 349 23.59 18.37 -13.89
N ALA A 350 24.81 18.00 -13.51
CA ALA A 350 25.08 16.90 -12.59
C ALA A 350 24.74 17.27 -11.15
N LEU A 351 25.09 18.50 -10.72
CA LEU A 351 24.73 19.02 -9.40
C LEU A 351 23.21 19.13 -9.21
N GLU A 352 22.48 19.65 -10.20
CA GLU A 352 21.01 19.70 -10.16
C GLU A 352 20.41 18.31 -9.99
N ARG A 353 20.86 17.34 -10.80
CA ARG A 353 20.41 15.94 -10.68
C ARG A 353 20.69 15.32 -9.31
N LEU A 354 21.88 15.55 -8.75
CA LEU A 354 22.24 15.07 -7.42
C LEU A 354 21.34 15.63 -6.31
N ASN A 355 20.88 16.88 -6.47
CA ASN A 355 20.01 17.54 -5.49
C ASN A 355 18.51 17.18 -5.64
N TRP A 356 18.09 16.52 -6.72
CA TRP A 356 16.70 16.08 -6.86
C TRP A 356 16.29 15.09 -5.79
N LYS A 357 15.07 15.26 -5.28
CA LYS A 357 14.53 14.42 -4.17
C LYS A 357 14.38 12.94 -4.54
N ASN A 358 14.10 12.64 -5.82
CA ASN A 358 13.86 11.30 -6.36
C ASN A 358 14.86 10.94 -7.46
N TYR A 359 16.14 11.22 -7.24
CA TYR A 359 17.17 10.83 -8.20
C TYR A 359 17.28 9.31 -8.27
N GLU A 360 16.67 8.72 -9.29
CA GLU A 360 16.86 7.30 -9.66
C GLU A 360 18.15 7.14 -10.48
N TRP A 361 18.87 6.09 -10.19
CA TRP A 361 20.14 5.81 -10.83
C TRP A 361 19.93 5.32 -12.27
N GLU A 362 20.47 6.02 -13.25
CA GLU A 362 20.70 5.49 -14.60
C GLU A 362 22.14 4.92 -14.68
N PRO A 363 22.29 3.64 -15.11
CA PRO A 363 23.60 2.99 -15.23
C PRO A 363 24.57 3.64 -16.22
N SER A 364 24.07 4.54 -17.07
CA SER A 364 24.78 5.11 -18.22
C SER A 364 25.66 6.32 -17.91
N THR A 365 25.60 6.88 -16.73
CA THR A 365 26.44 8.01 -16.34
C THR A 365 27.65 7.53 -15.55
N GLY A 366 28.70 7.15 -16.24
CA GLY A 366 30.10 6.97 -15.80
C GLY A 366 30.45 7.02 -14.30
N GLN A 367 31.66 6.73 -13.97
CA GLN A 367 32.36 6.52 -12.70
C GLN A 367 31.93 7.29 -11.42
N HIS A 368 30.99 8.25 -11.44
CA HIS A 368 30.74 9.23 -10.38
C HIS A 368 29.49 8.98 -9.50
N GLY A 369 28.87 7.81 -9.53
CA GLY A 369 27.49 7.71 -8.99
C GLY A 369 27.34 7.19 -7.57
N LEU A 370 28.11 6.22 -7.10
CA LEU A 370 27.77 5.42 -5.91
C LEU A 370 28.17 6.11 -4.59
N GLY A 371 29.32 6.75 -4.54
CA GLY A 371 29.82 7.41 -3.32
C GLY A 371 28.90 8.54 -2.83
N LEU A 372 28.53 9.48 -3.71
CA LEU A 372 27.64 10.60 -3.35
C LEU A 372 26.21 10.13 -3.01
N LYS A 373 25.75 9.02 -3.57
CA LYS A 373 24.47 8.40 -3.19
C LYS A 373 24.52 7.82 -1.78
N ILE A 374 25.60 7.17 -1.41
CA ILE A 374 25.80 6.71 -0.04
C ILE A 374 25.74 7.89 0.92
N VAL A 375 26.45 8.98 0.61
CA VAL A 375 26.36 10.22 1.39
C VAL A 375 24.92 10.67 1.56
N LYS A 376 24.19 10.82 0.45
CA LYS A 376 22.80 11.25 0.47
C LYS A 376 21.89 10.33 1.30
N GLN A 377 22.08 9.02 1.17
CA GLN A 377 21.31 8.04 1.93
C GLN A 377 21.66 8.05 3.42
N VAL A 378 22.93 8.10 3.77
CA VAL A 378 23.37 8.18 5.17
C VAL A 378 22.80 9.42 5.83
N ILE A 379 22.93 10.59 5.20
CA ILE A 379 22.42 11.85 5.74
C ILE A 379 20.89 11.82 5.88
N SER A 380 20.19 11.32 4.87
CA SER A 380 18.72 11.16 4.91
C SER A 380 18.25 10.22 6.03
N ARG A 381 18.99 9.12 6.30
CA ARG A 381 18.72 8.19 7.40
C ARG A 381 18.88 8.83 8.78
N HIS A 382 19.79 9.80 8.89
CA HIS A 382 19.94 10.61 10.08
C HIS A 382 18.84 11.67 10.21
N ARG A 383 17.97 11.85 9.21
CA ARG A 383 16.96 12.92 9.06
C ARG A 383 17.61 14.31 8.91
N TRP A 384 18.84 14.34 8.46
CA TRP A 384 19.60 15.54 8.16
C TRP A 384 19.41 15.92 6.69
N LYS A 385 19.86 17.13 6.32
CA LYS A 385 19.76 17.61 4.94
C LYS A 385 21.16 17.70 4.33
N VAL A 386 21.25 17.34 3.05
CA VAL A 386 22.47 17.49 2.27
C VAL A 386 22.19 18.29 1.01
N HIS A 387 23.13 19.15 0.65
CA HIS A 387 23.13 19.93 -0.59
C HIS A 387 24.49 19.83 -1.23
N PHE A 388 24.55 19.61 -2.54
CA PHE A 388 25.75 19.59 -3.35
C PHE A 388 25.81 20.84 -4.21
N GLY A 389 26.97 21.47 -4.26
CA GLY A 389 27.15 22.75 -4.97
C GLY A 389 28.55 22.91 -5.50
N GLU A 390 28.81 24.09 -5.99
CA GLU A 390 30.14 24.57 -6.41
C GLU A 390 30.84 25.18 -5.19
N GLY A 391 32.10 24.86 -5.02
CA GLY A 391 32.95 25.38 -3.95
C GLY A 391 33.31 26.83 -4.12
N SER A 392 33.83 27.46 -3.07
CA SER A 392 34.20 28.88 -3.06
C SER A 392 35.34 29.23 -4.03
N GLN A 393 36.18 28.23 -4.35
CA GLN A 393 37.31 28.36 -5.30
C GLN A 393 37.09 27.56 -6.60
N GLY A 394 35.84 27.18 -6.90
CA GLY A 394 35.44 26.52 -8.14
C GLY A 394 35.32 25.01 -8.08
N GLY A 395 35.78 24.32 -7.03
CA GLY A 395 35.70 22.88 -6.85
C GLY A 395 34.30 22.35 -6.46
N PHE A 396 34.24 21.19 -5.84
CA PHE A 396 32.98 20.57 -5.37
C PHE A 396 32.72 20.90 -3.90
N LEU A 397 31.48 21.20 -3.58
CA LEU A 397 30.99 21.46 -2.23
C LEU A 397 29.91 20.48 -1.82
N CYS A 398 30.05 19.88 -0.65
CA CYS A 398 29.00 19.17 0.05
C CYS A 398 28.66 19.88 1.38
N ARG A 399 27.43 20.36 1.51
CA ARG A 399 26.91 21.02 2.71
C ARG A 399 25.91 20.11 3.40
N ILE A 400 26.14 19.77 4.66
CA ILE A 400 25.28 18.93 5.48
C ILE A 400 24.74 19.75 6.63
N GLN A 401 23.42 19.91 6.72
CA GLN A 401 22.76 20.48 7.89
C GLN A 401 22.51 19.36 8.90
N MET A 402 23.15 19.49 10.06
CA MET A 402 23.13 18.49 11.14
C MET A 402 22.15 18.92 12.25
N GLY A 403 21.35 17.98 12.77
CA GLY A 403 20.44 18.26 13.87
C GLY A 403 18.96 18.45 13.50
#